data_9ff0e81fd3b4c02d976e1b71a4cca706
#
_entry.id   9ff0e81fd3b4c02d976e1b71a4cca706
#
_cell.length_a   1.000
_cell.length_b   1.000
_cell.length_c   1.000
_cell.angle_alpha   90.00
_cell.angle_beta   90.00
_cell.angle_gamma   90.00
#
_symmetry.space_group_name_H-M   'P 1'
#
loop_
_entity.id
_entity.type
_entity.pdbx_description
1 polymer ?
#
loop_
_entity_poly.entity_id
_entity_poly.type
_entity_poly.pdbx_seq_one_letter_code
_entity_poly.pdbx_strand_id
1 'polypeptide(L)'
;SFLINHIKEKNLKSILFADQWSTVEKRWIDQEPSDREASELLLDMITTARVPKDKAGLVILSIEWKDPTNPEKIANIANNLVKSMNSHAKKRAILEAVRSVSFIEKELEKTSLLNSQIILYSIIEQQMGTIMLANVRDEFVFKVIDSAVIPTRAETKPIFMIFFIGIVLGIFISSFLAVNINYFRRHLEKNKIASAPI
;
A
#
# COMPACT_ATOMS: atom_id res chain seq x y z
N SER A 1 -13.38 7.18 1.54
CA SER A 1 -12.15 6.41 1.82
C SER A 1 -11.17 7.27 2.62
N PHE A 2 -10.47 6.66 3.59
CA PHE A 2 -9.44 7.35 4.39
C PHE A 2 -8.35 7.96 3.50
N LEU A 3 -7.83 7.19 2.54
CA LEU A 3 -6.75 7.63 1.67
C LEU A 3 -7.14 8.84 0.81
N ILE A 4 -8.35 8.85 0.28
CA ILE A 4 -8.85 10.01 -0.48
C ILE A 4 -8.84 11.28 0.37
N ASN A 5 -9.32 11.19 1.61
CA ASN A 5 -9.31 12.33 2.53
C ASN A 5 -7.88 12.77 2.87
N HIS A 6 -6.98 11.80 3.12
CA HIS A 6 -5.57 12.08 3.40
C HIS A 6 -4.87 12.78 2.22
N ILE A 7 -5.11 12.31 0.98
CA ILE A 7 -4.57 12.91 -0.24
C ILE A 7 -5.04 14.36 -0.40
N LYS A 8 -6.33 14.62 -0.15
CA LYS A 8 -6.90 15.97 -0.21
C LYS A 8 -6.35 16.90 0.87
N GLU A 9 -6.37 16.46 2.13
CA GLU A 9 -5.89 17.25 3.27
C GLU A 9 -4.41 17.62 3.14
N LYS A 10 -3.60 16.75 2.57
CA LYS A 10 -2.15 16.94 2.41
C LYS A 10 -1.75 17.43 1.01
N ASN A 11 -2.73 17.66 0.13
CA ASN A 11 -2.50 18.08 -1.26
C ASN A 11 -1.48 17.21 -1.99
N LEU A 12 -1.58 15.87 -1.81
CA LEU A 12 -0.59 14.94 -2.32
C LEU A 12 -0.69 14.72 -3.83
N LYS A 13 -1.79 15.08 -4.50
CA LYS A 13 -1.94 14.88 -5.95
C LYS A 13 -0.80 15.49 -6.76
N SER A 14 -0.43 16.74 -6.45
CA SER A 14 0.67 17.45 -7.15
C SER A 14 2.05 16.84 -6.92
N ILE A 15 2.18 16.00 -5.88
CA ILE A 15 3.41 15.26 -5.58
C ILE A 15 3.36 13.89 -6.28
N LEU A 16 2.23 13.19 -6.20
CA LEU A 16 2.03 11.87 -6.79
C LEU A 16 2.12 11.89 -8.32
N PHE A 17 1.64 12.96 -8.94
CA PHE A 17 1.65 13.18 -10.39
C PHE A 17 2.54 14.38 -10.75
N ALA A 18 3.78 14.37 -10.25
CA ALA A 18 4.73 15.49 -10.44
C ALA A 18 5.07 15.73 -11.91
N ASP A 19 5.00 14.72 -12.75
CA ASP A 19 5.16 14.78 -14.21
C ASP A 19 4.02 15.52 -14.94
N GLN A 20 2.83 15.54 -14.33
CA GLN A 20 1.63 16.20 -14.87
C GLN A 20 1.35 17.55 -14.18
N TRP A 21 2.16 17.95 -13.21
CA TRP A 21 2.01 19.19 -12.46
C TRP A 21 3.08 20.21 -12.77
N SER A 22 2.67 21.38 -13.31
CA SER A 22 3.57 22.51 -13.48
C SER A 22 3.80 23.25 -12.16
N THR A 23 5.00 23.12 -11.61
CA THR A 23 5.39 23.80 -10.35
C THR A 23 5.50 25.32 -10.52
N VAL A 24 5.80 25.80 -11.73
CA VAL A 24 5.93 27.22 -12.07
C VAL A 24 4.55 27.88 -12.16
N GLU A 25 3.65 27.26 -12.91
CA GLU A 25 2.31 27.82 -13.17
C GLU A 25 1.28 27.38 -12.12
N LYS A 26 1.65 26.45 -11.24
CA LYS A 26 0.78 25.87 -10.21
C LYS A 26 -0.54 25.34 -10.77
N ARG A 27 -0.48 24.69 -11.93
CA ARG A 27 -1.63 24.09 -12.62
C ARG A 27 -1.29 22.74 -13.21
N TRP A 28 -2.30 21.95 -13.49
CA TRP A 28 -2.17 20.70 -14.22
C TRP A 28 -1.83 20.99 -15.69
N ILE A 29 -0.89 20.24 -16.26
CA ILE A 29 -0.48 20.36 -17.67
C ILE A 29 -1.63 19.88 -18.56
N ASP A 30 -2.23 18.77 -18.16
CA ASP A 30 -3.41 18.19 -18.80
C ASP A 30 -4.60 18.19 -17.84
N GLN A 31 -5.40 17.13 -17.84
CA GLN A 31 -6.53 16.95 -16.94
C GLN A 31 -6.05 16.62 -15.52
N GLU A 32 -6.69 17.21 -14.50
CA GLU A 32 -6.43 16.87 -13.11
C GLU A 32 -6.76 15.39 -12.85
N PRO A 33 -5.81 14.59 -12.28
CA PRO A 33 -6.06 13.22 -11.92
C PRO A 33 -7.20 13.09 -10.89
N SER A 34 -8.03 12.08 -11.05
CA SER A 34 -9.12 11.82 -10.13
C SER A 34 -8.59 11.41 -8.74
N ASP A 35 -9.42 11.63 -7.70
CA ASP A 35 -9.09 11.20 -6.34
C ASP A 35 -8.92 9.69 -6.22
N ARG A 36 -9.60 8.94 -7.08
CA ARG A 36 -9.52 7.49 -7.15
C ARG A 36 -8.17 7.05 -7.71
N GLU A 37 -7.74 7.60 -8.84
CA GLU A 37 -6.43 7.33 -9.44
C GLU A 37 -5.29 7.67 -8.47
N ALA A 38 -5.37 8.80 -7.79
CA ALA A 38 -4.39 9.19 -6.78
C ALA A 38 -4.36 8.19 -5.60
N SER A 39 -5.51 7.68 -5.19
CA SER A 39 -5.63 6.69 -4.12
C SER A 39 -5.08 5.33 -4.53
N GLU A 40 -5.34 4.88 -5.75
CA GLU A 40 -4.82 3.64 -6.32
C GLU A 40 -3.30 3.71 -6.48
N LEU A 41 -2.78 4.81 -7.03
CA LEU A 41 -1.34 5.03 -7.16
C LEU A 41 -0.61 5.02 -5.81
N LEU A 42 -1.16 5.71 -4.80
CA LEU A 42 -0.57 5.71 -3.46
C LEU A 42 -0.60 4.32 -2.82
N LEU A 43 -1.66 3.53 -3.04
CA LEU A 43 -1.75 2.15 -2.56
C LEU A 43 -0.69 1.24 -3.20
N ASP A 44 -0.47 1.37 -4.49
CA ASP A 44 0.54 0.58 -5.22
C ASP A 44 1.97 0.88 -4.76
N MET A 45 2.20 2.08 -4.24
CA MET A 45 3.49 2.50 -3.68
C MET A 45 3.73 1.99 -2.26
N ILE A 46 2.66 1.61 -1.53
CA ILE A 46 2.74 1.21 -0.13
C ILE A 46 2.89 -0.30 -0.04
N THR A 47 3.95 -0.75 0.62
CA THR A 47 4.15 -2.15 0.97
C THR A 47 4.22 -2.31 2.48
N THR A 48 3.55 -3.33 3.00
CA THR A 48 3.60 -3.67 4.40
C THR A 48 4.15 -5.07 4.61
N ALA A 49 5.12 -5.21 5.49
CA ALA A 49 5.68 -6.50 5.85
C ALA A 49 5.66 -6.69 7.37
N ARG A 50 5.28 -7.90 7.83
CA ARG A 50 5.44 -8.27 9.25
C ARG A 50 6.86 -8.76 9.47
N VAL A 51 7.46 -8.35 10.58
CA VAL A 51 8.79 -8.87 10.96
C VAL A 51 8.65 -10.35 11.33
N PRO A 52 9.34 -11.27 10.61
CA PRO A 52 9.27 -12.69 10.91
C PRO A 52 9.76 -12.98 12.33
N LYS A 53 9.02 -13.84 13.05
CA LYS A 53 9.33 -14.28 14.43
C LYS A 53 9.23 -13.18 15.51
N ASP A 54 8.74 -12.00 15.18
CA ASP A 54 8.49 -10.97 16.19
C ASP A 54 7.18 -11.24 16.96
N LYS A 55 7.30 -11.34 18.30
CA LYS A 55 6.16 -11.53 19.20
C LYS A 55 5.42 -10.22 19.51
N ALA A 56 6.05 -9.09 19.26
CA ALA A 56 5.48 -7.77 19.54
C ALA A 56 4.54 -7.26 18.44
N GLY A 57 4.43 -7.97 17.30
CA GLY A 57 3.56 -7.60 16.19
C GLY A 57 4.07 -6.41 15.38
N LEU A 58 5.39 -6.26 15.27
CA LEU A 58 6.01 -5.20 14.46
C LEU A 58 5.65 -5.32 12.98
N VAL A 59 5.32 -4.19 12.38
CA VAL A 59 5.02 -4.05 10.96
C VAL A 59 5.94 -3.01 10.36
N ILE A 60 6.60 -3.35 9.27
CA ILE A 60 7.39 -2.42 8.47
C ILE A 60 6.45 -1.85 7.41
N LEU A 61 6.33 -0.52 7.37
CA LEU A 61 5.66 0.21 6.30
C LEU A 61 6.74 0.77 5.37
N SER A 62 6.71 0.38 4.10
CA SER A 62 7.62 0.87 3.08
C SER A 62 6.84 1.63 2.00
N ILE A 63 7.40 2.72 1.51
CA ILE A 63 6.87 3.45 0.36
C ILE A 63 7.93 3.44 -0.74
N GLU A 64 7.59 2.85 -1.89
CA GLU A 64 8.44 2.84 -3.06
C GLU A 64 8.12 4.06 -3.94
N TRP A 65 9.17 4.81 -4.31
CA TRP A 65 9.03 6.02 -5.11
C TRP A 65 9.94 5.97 -6.34
N LYS A 66 9.40 6.31 -7.49
CA LYS A 66 10.13 6.22 -8.75
C LYS A 66 11.07 7.41 -9.01
N ASP A 67 10.74 8.59 -8.47
CA ASP A 67 11.52 9.80 -8.68
C ASP A 67 12.56 10.01 -7.57
N PRO A 68 13.87 9.89 -7.86
CA PRO A 68 14.92 10.06 -6.87
C PRO A 68 15.22 11.52 -6.52
N THR A 69 14.60 12.49 -7.18
CA THR A 69 14.98 13.92 -7.05
C THR A 69 14.58 14.53 -5.71
N ASN A 70 13.58 13.97 -5.02
CA ASN A 70 13.08 14.51 -3.77
C ASN A 70 12.84 13.43 -2.70
N PRO A 71 13.87 12.76 -2.21
CA PRO A 71 13.73 11.66 -1.25
C PRO A 71 13.14 12.10 0.10
N GLU A 72 13.33 13.37 0.48
CA GLU A 72 12.76 13.94 1.69
C GLU A 72 11.22 13.93 1.68
N LYS A 73 10.61 14.18 0.52
CA LYS A 73 9.14 14.13 0.38
C LYS A 73 8.58 12.75 0.69
N ILE A 74 9.31 11.68 0.35
CA ILE A 74 8.89 10.30 0.57
C ILE A 74 8.83 9.99 2.07
N ALA A 75 9.90 10.32 2.80
CA ALA A 75 9.96 10.14 4.24
C ALA A 75 8.83 10.91 4.94
N ASN A 76 8.57 12.14 4.48
CA ASN A 76 7.48 12.96 5.00
C ASN A 76 6.09 12.36 4.69
N ILE A 77 5.88 11.80 3.50
CA ILE A 77 4.62 11.12 3.15
C ILE A 77 4.40 9.91 4.05
N ALA A 78 5.43 9.07 4.26
CA ALA A 78 5.34 7.90 5.13
C ALA A 78 4.99 8.27 6.59
N ASN A 79 5.72 9.21 7.16
CA ASN A 79 5.48 9.67 8.53
C ASN A 79 4.10 10.33 8.68
N ASN A 80 3.69 11.18 7.74
CA ASN A 80 2.37 11.81 7.74
C ASN A 80 1.23 10.81 7.54
N LEU A 81 1.44 9.76 6.75
CA LEU A 81 0.44 8.71 6.56
C LEU A 81 0.14 8.00 7.88
N VAL A 82 1.17 7.56 8.62
CA VAL A 82 1.01 6.88 9.92
C VAL A 82 0.33 7.81 10.93
N LYS A 83 0.73 9.09 10.98
CA LYS A 83 0.10 10.09 11.84
C LYS A 83 -1.37 10.30 11.51
N SER A 84 -1.71 10.37 10.22
CA SER A 84 -3.10 10.52 9.77
C SER A 84 -3.92 9.26 10.05
N MET A 85 -3.34 8.06 9.91
CA MET A 85 -4.00 6.80 10.27
C MET A 85 -4.34 6.76 11.76
N ASN A 86 -3.40 7.12 12.64
CA ASN A 86 -3.64 7.22 14.08
C ASN A 86 -4.75 8.24 14.41
N SER A 87 -4.70 9.42 13.80
CA SER A 87 -5.73 10.46 14.01
C SER A 87 -7.11 10.01 13.52
N HIS A 88 -7.18 9.34 12.36
CA HIS A 88 -8.44 8.82 11.83
C HIS A 88 -9.02 7.71 12.71
N ALA A 89 -8.19 6.76 13.12
CA ALA A 89 -8.60 5.66 14.00
C ALA A 89 -9.07 6.18 15.37
N LYS A 90 -8.35 7.14 15.95
CA LYS A 90 -8.71 7.84 17.19
C LYS A 90 -10.09 8.50 17.08
N LYS A 91 -10.30 9.32 16.04
CA LYS A 91 -11.60 10.00 15.81
C LYS A 91 -12.72 8.99 15.66
N ARG A 92 -12.49 7.91 14.91
CA ARG A 92 -13.47 6.86 14.70
C ARG A 92 -13.82 6.13 16.00
N ALA A 93 -12.84 5.76 16.80
CA ALA A 93 -13.06 5.10 18.08
C ALA A 93 -13.87 5.98 19.06
N ILE A 94 -13.56 7.28 19.14
CA ILE A 94 -14.33 8.23 19.94
C ILE A 94 -15.78 8.32 19.46
N LEU A 95 -16.00 8.46 18.15
CA LEU A 95 -17.35 8.54 17.59
C LEU A 95 -18.18 7.27 17.85
N GLU A 96 -17.57 6.10 17.71
CA GLU A 96 -18.23 4.82 17.98
C GLU A 96 -18.55 4.68 19.47
N ALA A 97 -17.62 5.05 20.36
CA ALA A 97 -17.83 5.00 21.80
C ALA A 97 -18.93 5.99 22.24
N VAL A 98 -18.93 7.23 21.74
CA VAL A 98 -19.98 8.23 22.04
C VAL A 98 -21.35 7.74 21.58
N ARG A 99 -21.46 7.17 20.38
CA ARG A 99 -22.71 6.59 19.87
C ARG A 99 -23.20 5.44 20.73
N SER A 100 -22.27 4.57 21.15
CA SER A 100 -22.56 3.44 22.03
C SER A 100 -23.11 3.93 23.39
N VAL A 101 -22.45 4.92 24.01
CA VAL A 101 -22.93 5.53 25.27
C VAL A 101 -24.32 6.10 25.10
N SER A 102 -24.56 6.92 24.08
CA SER A 102 -25.87 7.52 23.83
C SER A 102 -26.99 6.49 23.59
N PHE A 103 -26.66 5.37 22.94
CA PHE A 103 -27.62 4.27 22.78
C PHE A 103 -27.93 3.60 24.12
N ILE A 104 -26.91 3.30 24.93
CA ILE A 104 -27.06 2.62 26.22
C ILE A 104 -27.82 3.50 27.21
N GLU A 105 -27.59 4.82 27.23
CA GLU A 105 -28.35 5.77 28.07
C GLU A 105 -29.85 5.70 27.77
N LYS A 106 -30.23 5.63 26.48
CA LYS A 106 -31.66 5.47 26.09
C LYS A 106 -32.23 4.12 26.51
N GLU A 107 -31.46 3.06 26.54
CA GLU A 107 -31.92 1.75 27.02
C GLU A 107 -32.00 1.70 28.54
N LEU A 108 -31.13 2.43 29.27
CA LEU A 108 -31.22 2.62 30.71
C LEU A 108 -32.55 3.25 31.14
N GLU A 109 -33.04 4.27 30.41
CA GLU A 109 -34.33 4.92 30.69
C GLU A 109 -35.51 3.95 30.58
N LYS A 110 -35.41 2.91 29.76
CA LYS A 110 -36.47 1.91 29.54
C LYS A 110 -36.36 0.71 30.49
N THR A 111 -35.22 0.54 31.13
CA THR A 111 -34.90 -0.66 31.91
C THR A 111 -35.14 -0.40 33.39
N SER A 112 -36.07 -1.14 34.01
CA SER A 112 -36.34 -1.08 35.44
C SER A 112 -35.64 -2.17 36.28
N LEU A 113 -35.03 -3.16 35.62
CA LEU A 113 -34.36 -4.27 36.27
C LEU A 113 -32.96 -3.87 36.75
N LEU A 114 -32.70 -3.89 38.06
CA LEU A 114 -31.46 -3.46 38.68
C LEU A 114 -30.22 -4.17 38.08
N ASN A 115 -30.31 -5.51 37.90
CA ASN A 115 -29.19 -6.25 37.32
C ASN A 115 -28.85 -5.84 35.90
N SER A 116 -29.84 -5.50 35.07
CA SER A 116 -29.65 -4.98 33.71
C SER A 116 -29.01 -3.60 33.72
N GLN A 117 -29.44 -2.73 34.65
CA GLN A 117 -28.85 -1.40 34.82
C GLN A 117 -27.36 -1.48 35.18
N ILE A 118 -26.95 -2.39 36.09
CA ILE A 118 -25.56 -2.60 36.47
C ILE A 118 -24.72 -2.99 35.24
N ILE A 119 -25.21 -3.89 34.40
CA ILE A 119 -24.51 -4.31 33.18
C ILE A 119 -24.39 -3.12 32.21
N LEU A 120 -25.45 -2.36 32.00
CA LEU A 120 -25.44 -1.21 31.11
C LEU A 120 -24.45 -0.13 31.59
N TYR A 121 -24.40 0.14 32.89
CA TYR A 121 -23.40 1.07 33.46
C TYR A 121 -21.97 0.57 33.27
N SER A 122 -21.70 -0.72 33.40
CA SER A 122 -20.36 -1.28 33.18
C SER A 122 -19.90 -1.11 31.72
N ILE A 123 -20.84 -1.21 30.76
CA ILE A 123 -20.53 -0.97 29.34
C ILE A 123 -20.25 0.53 29.08
N ILE A 124 -21.02 1.42 29.70
CA ILE A 124 -20.75 2.88 29.63
C ILE A 124 -19.33 3.17 30.15
N GLU A 125 -18.98 2.62 31.32
CA GLU A 125 -17.65 2.81 31.90
C GLU A 125 -16.54 2.33 30.95
N GLN A 126 -16.72 1.18 30.31
CA GLN A 126 -15.78 0.68 29.31
C GLN A 126 -15.65 1.62 28.10
N GLN A 127 -16.78 2.17 27.58
CA GLN A 127 -16.75 3.10 26.48
C GLN A 127 -16.11 4.44 26.89
N MET A 128 -16.38 4.92 28.09
CA MET A 128 -15.71 6.11 28.64
C MET A 128 -14.20 5.91 28.78
N GLY A 129 -13.76 4.71 29.21
CA GLY A 129 -12.36 4.34 29.21
C GLY A 129 -11.72 4.43 27.81
N THR A 130 -12.42 3.98 26.79
CA THR A 130 -11.97 4.08 25.38
C THR A 130 -11.80 5.54 24.96
N ILE A 131 -12.79 6.42 25.28
CA ILE A 131 -12.72 7.85 24.98
C ILE A 131 -11.52 8.50 25.70
N MET A 132 -11.33 8.20 26.97
CA MET A 132 -10.22 8.73 27.77
C MET A 132 -8.86 8.31 27.18
N LEU A 133 -8.68 7.02 26.91
CA LEU A 133 -7.43 6.52 26.32
C LEU A 133 -7.16 7.14 24.95
N ALA A 134 -8.19 7.28 24.13
CA ALA A 134 -8.07 7.92 22.83
C ALA A 134 -7.63 9.39 22.98
N ASN A 135 -8.16 10.13 23.95
CA ASN A 135 -7.80 11.53 24.15
C ASN A 135 -6.37 11.74 24.71
N VAL A 136 -5.89 10.83 25.54
CA VAL A 136 -4.58 10.92 26.19
C VAL A 136 -3.44 10.48 25.26
N ARG A 137 -3.71 9.55 24.32
CA ARG A 137 -2.68 8.99 23.46
C ARG A 137 -2.67 9.64 22.08
N ASP A 138 -1.54 10.18 21.66
CA ASP A 138 -1.35 10.65 20.29
C ASP A 138 -1.18 9.46 19.32
N GLU A 139 -0.45 8.45 19.75
CA GLU A 139 -0.26 7.18 19.04
C GLU A 139 -1.31 6.17 19.52
N PHE A 140 -2.48 6.20 18.90
CA PHE A 140 -3.65 5.44 19.38
C PHE A 140 -3.62 3.97 18.95
N VAL A 141 -3.38 3.70 17.67
CA VAL A 141 -3.35 2.34 17.09
C VAL A 141 -1.94 1.89 16.80
N PHE A 142 -1.14 2.76 16.17
CA PHE A 142 0.22 2.46 15.77
C PHE A 142 1.20 3.26 16.60
N LYS A 143 2.08 2.56 17.32
CA LYS A 143 3.24 3.18 17.97
C LYS A 143 4.40 3.17 16.98
N VAL A 144 4.93 4.34 16.66
CA VAL A 144 6.10 4.47 15.79
C VAL A 144 7.34 4.11 16.59
N ILE A 145 7.99 3.01 16.24
CA ILE A 145 9.25 2.59 16.85
C ILE A 145 10.40 3.29 16.15
N ASP A 146 10.37 3.36 14.83
CA ASP A 146 11.35 4.03 14.01
C ASP A 146 10.64 4.82 12.91
N SER A 147 10.98 6.10 12.81
CA SER A 147 10.39 7.00 11.81
C SER A 147 11.03 6.78 10.45
N ALA A 148 10.26 7.01 9.38
CA ALA A 148 10.81 6.96 8.05
C ALA A 148 11.92 8.01 7.89
N VAL A 149 13.09 7.55 7.44
CA VAL A 149 14.27 8.38 7.18
C VAL A 149 14.48 8.54 5.67
N ILE A 150 15.21 9.59 5.29
CA ILE A 150 15.54 9.84 3.90
C ILE A 150 16.44 8.71 3.39
N PRO A 151 16.07 7.99 2.30
CA PRO A 151 16.89 6.94 1.76
C PRO A 151 18.21 7.51 1.22
N THR A 152 19.32 6.96 1.69
CA THR A 152 20.67 7.38 1.26
C THR A 152 21.11 6.72 -0.05
N ARG A 153 20.44 5.66 -0.46
CA ARG A 153 20.72 4.89 -1.68
C ARG A 153 19.44 4.51 -2.39
N ALA A 154 19.45 4.59 -3.71
CA ALA A 154 18.37 4.04 -4.53
C ALA A 154 18.48 2.50 -4.52
N GLU A 155 17.34 1.82 -4.30
CA GLU A 155 17.26 0.38 -4.51
C GLU A 155 17.26 0.09 -6.01
N THR A 156 18.38 -0.45 -6.52
CA THR A 156 18.46 -0.87 -7.91
C THR A 156 18.07 -2.35 -8.01
N LYS A 157 17.15 -2.66 -8.90
CA LYS A 157 16.84 -4.06 -9.22
C LYS A 157 18.12 -4.75 -9.72
N PRO A 158 18.37 -6.02 -9.36
CA PRO A 158 19.58 -6.73 -9.76
C PRO A 158 19.59 -6.95 -11.27
N ILE A 159 20.17 -6.00 -12.00
CA ILE A 159 20.28 -6.00 -13.47
C ILE A 159 20.92 -7.31 -13.95
N PHE A 160 21.91 -7.83 -13.21
CA PHE A 160 22.56 -9.13 -13.51
C PHE A 160 21.57 -10.29 -13.59
N MET A 161 20.53 -10.32 -12.77
CA MET A 161 19.52 -11.39 -12.80
C MET A 161 18.69 -11.32 -14.09
N ILE A 162 18.36 -10.13 -14.56
CA ILE A 162 17.62 -9.92 -15.81
C ILE A 162 18.47 -10.36 -17.00
N PHE A 163 19.77 -10.00 -17.02
CA PHE A 163 20.72 -10.45 -18.06
C PHE A 163 20.86 -11.96 -18.06
N PHE A 164 21.01 -12.58 -16.89
CA PHE A 164 21.16 -14.04 -16.78
C PHE A 164 19.92 -14.78 -17.32
N ILE A 165 18.73 -14.34 -16.98
CA ILE A 165 17.48 -14.91 -17.50
C ILE A 165 17.40 -14.74 -19.03
N GLY A 166 17.80 -13.58 -19.56
CA GLY A 166 17.83 -13.30 -20.98
C GLY A 166 18.79 -14.23 -21.74
N ILE A 167 19.97 -14.49 -21.21
CA ILE A 167 20.98 -15.42 -21.80
C ILE A 167 20.42 -16.85 -21.80
N VAL A 168 19.89 -17.33 -20.69
CA VAL A 168 19.34 -18.69 -20.59
C VAL A 168 18.18 -18.88 -21.58
N LEU A 169 17.23 -17.94 -21.65
CA LEU A 169 16.15 -17.98 -22.62
C LEU A 169 16.65 -17.93 -24.07
N GLY A 170 17.67 -17.12 -24.36
CA GLY A 170 18.28 -17.04 -25.70
C GLY A 170 18.89 -18.37 -26.14
N ILE A 171 19.61 -19.07 -25.23
CA ILE A 171 20.19 -20.40 -25.51
C ILE A 171 19.05 -21.42 -25.75
N PHE A 172 18.00 -21.42 -24.95
CA PHE A 172 16.88 -22.33 -25.16
C PHE A 172 16.18 -22.13 -26.51
N ILE A 173 15.88 -20.88 -26.87
CA ILE A 173 15.22 -20.55 -28.14
C ILE A 173 16.13 -20.92 -29.33
N SER A 174 17.43 -20.61 -29.28
CA SER A 174 18.37 -20.93 -30.35
C SER A 174 18.55 -22.44 -30.54
N SER A 175 18.64 -23.19 -29.44
CA SER A 175 18.71 -24.64 -29.47
C SER A 175 17.45 -25.28 -30.07
N PHE A 176 16.29 -24.80 -29.66
CA PHE A 176 14.99 -25.26 -30.20
C PHE A 176 14.88 -24.99 -31.70
N LEU A 177 15.24 -23.80 -32.16
CA LEU A 177 15.25 -23.45 -33.58
C LEU A 177 16.22 -24.30 -34.37
N ALA A 178 17.45 -24.54 -33.86
CA ALA A 178 18.47 -25.36 -34.54
C ALA A 178 18.00 -26.81 -34.73
N VAL A 179 17.34 -27.39 -33.70
CA VAL A 179 16.80 -28.75 -33.79
C VAL A 179 15.66 -28.82 -34.84
N ASN A 180 14.75 -27.85 -34.85
CA ASN A 180 13.67 -27.79 -35.79
C ASN A 180 14.13 -27.62 -37.26
N ILE A 181 15.10 -26.72 -37.49
CA ILE A 181 15.67 -26.47 -38.81
C ILE A 181 16.36 -27.74 -39.32
N ASN A 182 17.08 -28.44 -38.45
CA ASN A 182 17.81 -29.67 -38.80
C ASN A 182 16.83 -30.83 -39.10
N TYR A 183 15.72 -30.90 -38.34
CA TYR A 183 14.64 -31.85 -38.60
C TYR A 183 13.95 -31.60 -39.94
N PHE A 184 13.63 -30.34 -40.27
CA PHE A 184 13.01 -29.95 -41.54
C PHE A 184 13.95 -30.21 -42.73
N ARG A 185 15.26 -29.91 -42.64
CA ARG A 185 16.25 -30.20 -43.69
C ARG A 185 16.30 -31.69 -44.00
N ARG A 186 16.39 -32.54 -42.99
CA ARG A 186 16.43 -33.98 -43.16
C ARG A 186 15.17 -34.54 -43.78
N HIS A 187 14.03 -33.94 -43.50
CA HIS A 187 12.75 -34.35 -44.08
C HIS A 187 12.62 -33.96 -45.57
N LEU A 188 13.14 -32.80 -45.93
CA LEU A 188 13.19 -32.33 -47.34
C LEU A 188 14.15 -33.14 -48.20
N GLU A 189 15.35 -33.53 -47.66
CA GLU A 189 16.30 -34.38 -48.37
C GLU A 189 15.72 -35.78 -48.64
N LYS A 190 15.04 -36.39 -47.69
CA LYS A 190 14.38 -37.70 -47.89
C LYS A 190 13.30 -37.64 -48.96
N ASN A 191 12.54 -36.60 -49.05
CA ASN A 191 11.52 -36.43 -50.08
C ASN A 191 12.08 -36.17 -51.48
N LYS A 192 13.27 -35.50 -51.58
CA LYS A 192 13.98 -35.34 -52.87
C LYS A 192 14.53 -36.65 -53.43
N ILE A 193 15.03 -37.54 -52.56
CA ILE A 193 15.54 -38.84 -52.98
C ILE A 193 14.39 -39.77 -53.40
N ALA A 194 13.25 -39.68 -52.80
CA ALA A 194 12.04 -40.47 -53.15
C ALA A 194 11.37 -40.04 -54.45
N SER A 195 11.66 -38.83 -54.97
CA SER A 195 11.06 -38.26 -56.18
C SER A 195 11.99 -38.21 -57.40
N ALA A 196 13.15 -38.86 -57.38
CA ALA A 196 14.04 -38.96 -58.51
C ALA A 196 13.52 -40.08 -59.45
N PRO A 197 13.14 -39.75 -60.70
CA PRO A 197 12.69 -40.78 -61.67
C PRO A 197 13.94 -41.62 -62.14
N ILE A 198 13.66 -42.93 -62.29
CA ILE A 198 14.62 -43.93 -62.88
C ILE A 198 14.80 -43.65 -64.35
#